data_637d04dd4b1dcbfddc1ebf057a3f3d36
#
_entry.id   637d04dd4b1dcbfddc1ebf057a3f3d36
#
_cell.length_a   1.000
_cell.length_b   1.000
_cell.length_c   1.000
_cell.angle_alpha   90.00
_cell.angle_beta   90.00
_cell.angle_gamma   90.00
#
_symmetry.space_group_name_H-M   'P 1'
#
loop_
_entity.id
_entity.type
_entity.pdbx_description
1 polymer ?
#
loop_
_entity_poly.entity_id
_entity_poly.type
_entity_poly.pdbx_seq_one_letter_code
_entity_poly.pdbx_strand_id
1 'polypeptide(L)'
;MRKEPTVNEAAQPWYRHRWPWLLMAGPFAVLVAGFITMWISFSGADALVVDDYYKQGKAINQDLRRDQAAAALGLSASVRYDAAGGVLSGQLVGAPEVRVIQLLFVHPTVPGKDLRFSLPLSPSGSFSASLPLLERARWQVQLEDAGRQWRLNGSWSWPEQKTIDIQALNQ
;
A
#
# COMPACT_ATOMS: atom_id res chain seq x y z
N MET A 1 -29.01 -11.39 -86.68
CA MET A 1 -29.65 -10.93 -85.41
C MET A 1 -28.75 -11.31 -84.29
N ARG A 2 -28.00 -10.30 -83.72
CA ARG A 2 -27.10 -10.48 -82.59
C ARG A 2 -27.91 -10.20 -81.34
N LYS A 3 -28.11 -11.17 -80.47
CA LYS A 3 -28.73 -10.95 -79.18
C LYS A 3 -27.72 -10.25 -78.28
N GLU A 4 -28.05 -9.07 -77.89
CA GLU A 4 -27.31 -8.37 -76.83
C GLU A 4 -27.54 -9.06 -75.47
N PRO A 5 -26.50 -9.25 -74.69
CA PRO A 5 -26.68 -9.76 -73.35
C PRO A 5 -27.31 -8.70 -72.47
N THR A 6 -28.46 -8.94 -71.91
CA THR A 6 -29.10 -8.12 -70.89
C THR A 6 -28.29 -8.22 -69.60
N VAL A 7 -27.44 -7.24 -69.36
CA VAL A 7 -26.77 -7.03 -68.06
C VAL A 7 -27.82 -6.45 -67.13
N ASN A 8 -28.46 -7.28 -66.38
CA ASN A 8 -29.21 -6.88 -65.22
C ASN A 8 -29.13 -7.90 -64.11
N GLU A 9 -27.91 -8.28 -63.74
CA GLU A 9 -27.67 -8.80 -62.39
C GLU A 9 -27.45 -7.61 -61.50
N ALA A 10 -28.47 -7.29 -60.70
CA ALA A 10 -28.35 -6.32 -59.63
C ALA A 10 -27.19 -6.74 -58.72
N ALA A 11 -26.04 -6.13 -58.96
CA ALA A 11 -24.82 -6.43 -58.19
C ALA A 11 -25.14 -6.25 -56.70
N GLN A 12 -25.13 -7.33 -55.95
CA GLN A 12 -25.38 -7.28 -54.54
C GLN A 12 -24.35 -6.31 -53.91
N PRO A 13 -24.79 -5.40 -53.00
CA PRO A 13 -23.89 -4.43 -52.41
C PRO A 13 -22.77 -5.14 -51.71
N TRP A 14 -21.54 -4.62 -51.82
CA TRP A 14 -20.29 -5.21 -51.35
C TRP A 14 -20.31 -5.65 -49.87
N TYR A 15 -21.06 -4.97 -49.04
CA TYR A 15 -21.18 -5.27 -47.59
C TYR A 15 -21.99 -6.55 -47.30
N ARG A 16 -22.70 -7.13 -48.30
CA ARG A 16 -23.38 -8.42 -48.16
C ARG A 16 -22.46 -9.62 -48.43
N HIS A 17 -21.32 -9.38 -49.02
CA HIS A 17 -20.31 -10.42 -49.21
C HIS A 17 -19.54 -10.67 -47.93
N ARG A 18 -19.26 -11.94 -47.60
CA ARG A 18 -18.53 -12.31 -46.37
C ARG A 18 -17.05 -11.97 -46.46
N TRP A 19 -16.47 -11.91 -47.67
CA TRP A 19 -15.06 -11.68 -47.91
C TRP A 19 -14.52 -10.35 -47.37
N PRO A 20 -15.13 -9.19 -47.59
CA PRO A 20 -14.67 -7.93 -47.05
C PRO A 20 -14.60 -7.93 -45.52
N TRP A 21 -15.59 -8.54 -44.87
CA TRP A 21 -15.63 -8.66 -43.40
C TRP A 21 -14.52 -9.54 -42.86
N LEU A 22 -14.18 -10.63 -43.58
CA LEU A 22 -13.10 -11.54 -43.20
C LEU A 22 -11.73 -10.85 -43.36
N LEU A 23 -11.55 -10.03 -44.39
CA LEU A 23 -10.35 -9.20 -44.55
C LEU A 23 -10.22 -8.11 -43.44
N MET A 24 -11.31 -7.52 -43.01
CA MET A 24 -11.33 -6.55 -41.95
C MET A 24 -11.18 -7.14 -40.54
N ALA A 25 -11.44 -8.43 -40.38
CA ALA A 25 -11.34 -9.11 -39.08
C ALA A 25 -9.92 -9.06 -38.49
N GLY A 26 -8.88 -9.16 -39.31
CA GLY A 26 -7.47 -9.07 -38.88
C GLY A 26 -7.13 -7.71 -38.27
N PRO A 27 -7.28 -6.61 -39.03
CA PRO A 27 -7.06 -5.26 -38.49
C PRO A 27 -7.93 -4.94 -37.28
N PHE A 28 -9.19 -5.39 -37.28
CA PHE A 28 -10.09 -5.19 -36.15
C PHE A 28 -9.61 -5.91 -34.88
N ALA A 29 -9.14 -7.15 -35.00
CA ALA A 29 -8.59 -7.90 -33.87
C ALA A 29 -7.37 -7.20 -33.25
N VAL A 30 -6.50 -6.62 -34.09
CA VAL A 30 -5.33 -5.83 -33.62
C VAL A 30 -5.76 -4.58 -32.87
N LEU A 31 -6.78 -3.87 -33.36
CA LEU A 31 -7.33 -2.70 -32.67
C LEU A 31 -7.89 -3.08 -31.29
N VAL A 32 -8.69 -4.15 -31.21
CA VAL A 32 -9.24 -4.64 -29.95
C VAL A 32 -8.11 -5.03 -28.99
N ALA A 33 -7.11 -5.78 -29.45
CA ALA A 33 -5.96 -6.14 -28.64
C ALA A 33 -5.19 -4.89 -28.15
N GLY A 34 -5.03 -3.88 -29.00
CA GLY A 34 -4.42 -2.59 -28.63
C GLY A 34 -5.19 -1.85 -27.52
N PHE A 35 -6.52 -1.81 -27.63
CA PHE A 35 -7.37 -1.22 -26.59
C PHE A 35 -7.29 -1.99 -25.27
N ILE A 36 -7.25 -3.31 -25.31
CA ILE A 36 -7.09 -4.15 -24.11
C ILE A 36 -5.72 -3.87 -23.47
N THR A 37 -4.66 -3.83 -24.25
CA THR A 37 -3.31 -3.53 -23.75
C THR A 37 -3.25 -2.12 -23.12
N MET A 38 -3.86 -1.14 -23.78
CA MET A 38 -3.95 0.23 -23.27
C MET A 38 -4.74 0.28 -21.95
N TRP A 39 -5.86 -0.42 -21.86
CA TRP A 39 -6.65 -0.53 -20.64
C TRP A 39 -5.84 -1.15 -19.50
N ILE A 40 -5.16 -2.27 -19.76
CA ILE A 40 -4.29 -2.93 -18.75
C ILE A 40 -3.18 -1.97 -18.30
N SER A 41 -2.54 -1.26 -19.23
CA SER A 41 -1.48 -0.29 -18.93
C SER A 41 -1.96 0.85 -18.03
N PHE A 42 -3.16 1.38 -18.25
CA PHE A 42 -3.71 2.44 -17.41
C PHE A 42 -4.29 1.92 -16.09
N SER A 43 -4.85 0.69 -16.08
CA SER A 43 -5.40 0.09 -14.86
C SER A 43 -4.32 -0.42 -13.91
N GLY A 44 -3.15 -0.76 -14.43
CA GLY A 44 -1.97 -1.19 -13.67
C GLY A 44 -0.91 -0.11 -13.57
N ALA A 45 -1.25 1.16 -13.81
CA ALA A 45 -0.30 2.26 -13.64
C ALA A 45 0.10 2.33 -12.16
N ASP A 46 1.18 1.65 -11.82
CA ASP A 46 1.93 1.94 -10.60
C ASP A 46 2.22 3.44 -10.56
N ALA A 47 2.02 4.03 -9.41
CA ALA A 47 2.26 5.45 -9.19
C ALA A 47 3.60 5.85 -9.80
N LEU A 48 3.54 6.73 -10.79
CA LEU A 48 4.69 7.23 -11.56
C LEU A 48 5.84 7.63 -10.63
N VAL A 49 6.92 6.88 -10.71
CA VAL A 49 8.13 6.99 -9.88
C VAL A 49 8.92 8.29 -10.14
N VAL A 50 8.52 9.16 -11.07
CA VAL A 50 9.41 10.17 -11.66
C VAL A 50 9.43 11.50 -10.90
N ASP A 51 8.39 11.89 -10.17
CA ASP A 51 8.36 13.21 -9.51
C ASP A 51 8.70 13.20 -8.00
N ASP A 52 9.05 12.05 -7.44
CA ASP A 52 9.07 11.90 -5.98
C ASP A 52 10.46 11.78 -5.33
N TYR A 53 11.56 11.74 -6.10
CA TYR A 53 12.89 11.66 -5.49
C TYR A 53 13.19 12.84 -4.54
N TYR A 54 12.75 14.03 -4.89
CA TYR A 54 12.92 15.20 -4.01
C TYR A 54 12.02 15.10 -2.77
N LYS A 55 10.78 14.66 -2.93
CA LYS A 55 9.84 14.46 -1.81
C LYS A 55 10.28 13.28 -0.95
N GLN A 56 10.78 12.20 -1.54
CA GLN A 56 11.35 11.06 -0.81
C GLN A 56 12.60 11.47 -0.02
N GLY A 57 13.52 12.23 -0.61
CA GLY A 57 14.69 12.76 0.11
C GLY A 57 14.30 13.66 1.26
N LYS A 58 13.28 14.50 1.10
CA LYS A 58 12.74 15.34 2.17
C LYS A 58 12.06 14.50 3.25
N ALA A 59 11.30 13.46 2.87
CA ALA A 59 10.65 12.54 3.79
C ALA A 59 11.69 11.78 4.64
N ILE A 60 12.75 11.25 4.01
CA ILE A 60 13.85 10.57 4.71
C ILE A 60 14.50 11.50 5.75
N ASN A 61 14.79 12.75 5.39
CA ASN A 61 15.37 13.71 6.33
C ASN A 61 14.42 14.07 7.49
N GLN A 62 13.12 14.13 7.23
CA GLN A 62 12.12 14.32 8.28
C GLN A 62 12.05 13.11 9.22
N ASP A 63 12.13 11.91 8.67
CA ASP A 63 12.12 10.66 9.41
C ASP A 63 13.35 10.56 10.32
N LEU A 64 14.54 10.84 9.79
CA LEU A 64 15.77 10.88 10.60
C LEU A 64 15.69 11.88 11.75
N ARG A 65 15.14 13.08 11.52
CA ARG A 65 14.96 14.06 12.60
C ARG A 65 14.03 13.56 13.70
N ARG A 66 12.97 12.84 13.33
CA ARG A 66 12.02 12.26 14.29
C ARG A 66 12.65 11.12 15.08
N ASP A 67 13.47 10.28 14.44
CA ASP A 67 14.22 9.21 15.10
C ASP A 67 15.26 9.80 16.07
N GLN A 68 15.98 10.86 15.67
CA GLN A 68 16.91 11.58 16.53
C GLN A 68 16.19 12.26 17.71
N ALA A 69 15.01 12.83 17.50
CA ALA A 69 14.20 13.41 18.57
C ALA A 69 13.79 12.34 19.59
N ALA A 70 13.40 11.15 19.15
CA ALA A 70 13.11 10.03 20.03
C ALA A 70 14.35 9.62 20.86
N ALA A 71 15.53 9.59 20.23
CA ALA A 71 16.80 9.28 20.91
C ALA A 71 17.16 10.35 21.93
N ALA A 72 17.04 11.62 21.57
CA ALA A 72 17.34 12.74 22.48
C ALA A 72 16.42 12.77 23.71
N LEU A 73 15.17 12.33 23.57
CA LEU A 73 14.20 12.17 24.66
C LEU A 73 14.38 10.87 25.45
N GLY A 74 15.26 9.97 25.01
CA GLY A 74 15.47 8.66 25.63
C GLY A 74 14.21 7.78 25.59
N LEU A 75 13.42 7.89 24.50
CA LEU A 75 12.18 7.16 24.37
C LEU A 75 12.44 5.68 24.16
N SER A 76 11.64 4.86 24.83
CA SER A 76 11.55 3.42 24.58
C SER A 76 10.11 2.95 24.73
N ALA A 77 9.75 1.90 24.02
CA ALA A 77 8.43 1.31 24.11
C ALA A 77 8.52 -0.20 24.15
N SER A 78 7.69 -0.81 24.98
CA SER A 78 7.44 -2.25 24.92
C SER A 78 6.03 -2.50 24.41
N VAL A 79 5.87 -3.47 23.52
CA VAL A 79 4.57 -3.84 22.96
C VAL A 79 4.40 -5.35 23.05
N ARG A 80 3.26 -5.78 23.56
CA ARG A 80 2.90 -7.19 23.73
C ARG A 80 1.55 -7.46 23.11
N TYR A 81 1.44 -8.59 22.45
CA TYR A 81 0.18 -9.06 21.91
C TYR A 81 -0.24 -10.37 22.56
N ASP A 82 -1.46 -10.38 23.09
CA ASP A 82 -2.14 -11.57 23.58
C ASP A 82 -3.14 -12.07 22.52
N ALA A 83 -2.74 -13.12 21.80
CA ALA A 83 -3.55 -13.69 20.74
C ALA A 83 -4.84 -14.37 21.26
N ALA A 84 -4.86 -14.84 22.51
CA ALA A 84 -6.04 -15.48 23.09
C ALA A 84 -7.12 -14.45 23.41
N GLY A 85 -6.72 -13.28 23.90
CA GLY A 85 -7.63 -12.16 24.18
C GLY A 85 -7.84 -11.21 23.02
N GLY A 86 -7.04 -11.30 21.94
CA GLY A 86 -7.06 -10.32 20.86
C GLY A 86 -6.70 -8.91 21.33
N VAL A 87 -5.81 -8.80 22.33
CA VAL A 87 -5.46 -7.54 22.97
C VAL A 87 -3.97 -7.24 22.76
N LEU A 88 -3.72 -6.09 22.18
CA LEU A 88 -2.42 -5.47 22.17
C LEU A 88 -2.29 -4.58 23.40
N SER A 89 -1.19 -4.68 24.13
CA SER A 89 -0.86 -3.81 25.25
C SER A 89 0.59 -3.36 25.15
N GLY A 90 0.89 -2.19 25.68
CA GLY A 90 2.24 -1.67 25.65
C GLY A 90 2.46 -0.56 26.64
N GLN A 91 3.72 -0.16 26.78
CA GLN A 91 4.15 0.92 27.63
C GLN A 91 5.19 1.77 26.90
N LEU A 92 4.99 3.07 26.91
CA LEU A 92 5.93 4.07 26.42
C LEU A 92 6.60 4.74 27.62
N VAL A 93 7.92 4.83 27.57
CA VAL A 93 8.76 5.45 28.61
C VAL A 93 9.46 6.68 28.02
N GLY A 94 9.58 7.75 28.81
CA GLY A 94 10.28 8.97 28.40
C GLY A 94 9.41 10.08 27.80
N ALA A 95 8.08 9.88 27.70
CA ALA A 95 7.17 10.86 27.08
C ALA A 95 6.01 11.26 28.02
N PRO A 96 6.25 11.96 29.14
CA PRO A 96 5.23 12.25 30.15
C PRO A 96 4.13 13.20 29.67
N GLU A 97 4.38 14.01 28.66
CA GLU A 97 3.42 14.98 28.12
C GLU A 97 2.56 14.45 26.99
N VAL A 98 2.91 13.28 26.43
CA VAL A 98 2.18 12.68 25.31
C VAL A 98 0.88 12.07 25.80
N ARG A 99 -0.23 12.40 25.16
CA ARG A 99 -1.57 11.92 25.50
C ARG A 99 -2.12 10.92 24.49
N VAL A 100 -1.67 11.00 23.27
CA VAL A 100 -2.13 10.15 22.17
C VAL A 100 -0.94 9.71 21.33
N ILE A 101 -0.85 8.43 21.07
CA ILE A 101 0.15 7.85 20.18
C ILE A 101 -0.52 7.27 18.94
N GLN A 102 0.22 7.29 17.85
CA GLN A 102 -0.11 6.59 16.61
C GLN A 102 0.74 5.32 16.55
N LEU A 103 0.09 4.18 16.47
CA LEU A 103 0.73 2.88 16.33
C LEU A 103 0.41 2.32 14.95
N LEU A 104 1.44 2.06 14.17
CA LEU A 104 1.34 1.54 12.81
C LEU A 104 2.06 0.20 12.71
N PHE A 105 1.35 -0.80 12.20
CA PHE A 105 1.91 -2.07 11.77
C PHE A 105 1.95 -2.09 10.25
N VAL A 106 3.13 -2.20 9.68
CA VAL A 106 3.33 -2.27 8.23
C VAL A 106 3.61 -3.72 7.85
N HIS A 107 2.78 -4.24 6.93
CA HIS A 107 2.96 -5.59 6.42
C HIS A 107 4.13 -5.63 5.43
N PRO A 108 5.02 -6.63 5.48
CA PRO A 108 6.25 -6.63 4.68
C PRO A 108 6.04 -6.65 3.16
N THR A 109 4.90 -7.16 2.69
CA THR A 109 4.67 -7.39 1.25
C THR A 109 3.34 -6.91 0.72
N VAL A 110 2.36 -6.61 1.59
CA VAL A 110 0.99 -6.26 1.17
C VAL A 110 0.55 -4.97 1.86
N PRO A 111 0.67 -3.81 1.19
CA PRO A 111 0.32 -2.50 1.80
C PRO A 111 -1.12 -2.39 2.30
N GLY A 112 -2.05 -3.11 1.65
CA GLY A 112 -3.47 -3.14 2.07
C GLY A 112 -3.75 -3.85 3.41
N LYS A 113 -2.74 -4.48 4.03
CA LYS A 113 -2.84 -5.14 5.33
C LYS A 113 -2.23 -4.32 6.47
N ASP A 114 -1.81 -3.10 6.21
CA ASP A 114 -1.30 -2.21 7.24
C ASP A 114 -2.40 -1.88 8.26
N LEU A 115 -2.03 -1.94 9.55
CA LEU A 115 -2.93 -1.63 10.64
C LEU A 115 -2.49 -0.36 11.33
N ARG A 116 -3.41 0.59 11.49
CA ARG A 116 -3.13 1.87 12.12
C ARG A 116 -4.09 2.14 13.26
N PHE A 117 -3.53 2.49 14.41
CA PHE A 117 -4.27 2.77 15.63
C PHE A 117 -3.89 4.14 16.18
N SER A 118 -4.88 4.89 16.63
CA SER A 118 -4.68 6.09 17.44
C SER A 118 -5.10 5.75 18.86
N LEU A 119 -4.15 5.69 19.78
CA LEU A 119 -4.35 5.16 21.12
C LEU A 119 -4.14 6.22 22.18
N PRO A 120 -5.05 6.37 23.14
CA PRO A 120 -4.82 7.21 24.30
C PRO A 120 -3.73 6.58 25.17
N LEU A 121 -2.84 7.45 25.67
CA LEU A 121 -1.80 7.06 26.60
C LEU A 121 -2.24 7.41 28.02
N SER A 122 -2.11 6.45 28.92
CA SER A 122 -2.35 6.72 30.35
C SER A 122 -1.24 7.59 30.94
N PRO A 123 -1.45 8.21 32.10
CA PRO A 123 -0.39 8.95 32.78
C PRO A 123 0.86 8.11 33.13
N SER A 124 0.71 6.82 33.25
CA SER A 124 1.83 5.86 33.45
C SER A 124 2.54 5.48 32.16
N GLY A 125 2.09 5.98 30.99
CA GLY A 125 2.64 5.62 29.69
C GLY A 125 2.08 4.31 29.12
N SER A 126 1.08 3.69 29.73
CA SER A 126 0.49 2.47 29.23
C SER A 126 -0.60 2.74 28.19
N PHE A 127 -0.72 1.83 27.22
CA PHE A 127 -1.75 1.85 26.19
C PHE A 127 -2.23 0.44 25.89
N SER A 128 -3.45 0.34 25.37
CA SER A 128 -4.00 -0.94 24.91
C SER A 128 -4.96 -0.75 23.74
N ALA A 129 -5.06 -1.76 22.90
CA ALA A 129 -5.98 -1.81 21.77
C ALA A 129 -6.50 -3.22 21.55
N SER A 130 -7.73 -3.33 21.04
CA SER A 130 -8.18 -4.57 20.45
C SER A 130 -7.57 -4.70 19.06
N LEU A 131 -6.90 -5.82 18.80
CA LEU A 131 -6.20 -6.09 17.56
C LEU A 131 -6.77 -7.35 16.92
N PRO A 132 -7.16 -7.33 15.65
CA PRO A 132 -7.51 -8.56 14.95
C PRO A 132 -6.32 -9.53 14.95
N LEU A 133 -6.59 -10.81 14.72
CA LEU A 133 -5.53 -11.81 14.69
C LEU A 133 -4.44 -11.41 13.69
N LEU A 134 -3.22 -11.20 14.20
CA LEU A 134 -2.07 -10.90 13.37
C LEU A 134 -1.69 -12.12 12.52
N GLU A 135 -1.51 -11.90 11.23
CA GLU A 135 -0.95 -12.92 10.36
C GLU A 135 0.52 -13.20 10.71
N ARG A 136 0.95 -14.43 10.44
CA ARG A 136 2.36 -14.81 10.61
C ARG A 136 3.21 -14.05 9.60
N ALA A 137 3.94 -13.05 10.09
CA ALA A 137 4.81 -12.21 9.28
C ALA A 137 5.83 -11.46 10.15
N ARG A 138 6.84 -10.88 9.50
CA ARG A 138 7.76 -9.93 10.12
C ARG A 138 7.22 -8.51 9.94
N TRP A 139 6.43 -8.07 10.89
CA TRP A 139 5.84 -6.74 10.88
C TRP A 139 6.85 -5.64 11.20
N GLN A 140 6.77 -4.52 10.50
CA GLN A 140 7.42 -3.30 10.95
C GLN A 140 6.44 -2.56 11.87
N VAL A 141 6.88 -2.25 13.08
CA VAL A 141 6.07 -1.54 14.09
C VAL A 141 6.63 -0.15 14.26
N GLN A 142 5.78 0.84 14.11
CA GLN A 142 6.13 2.24 14.23
C GLN A 142 5.24 2.90 15.27
N LEU A 143 5.84 3.58 16.24
CA LEU A 143 5.14 4.46 17.17
C LEU A 143 5.55 5.90 16.90
N GLU A 144 4.57 6.79 16.86
CA GLU A 144 4.79 8.24 16.73
C GLU A 144 3.78 9.01 17.61
N ASP A 145 4.10 10.25 17.96
CA ASP A 145 3.11 11.12 18.57
C ASP A 145 2.12 11.68 17.54
N ALA A 146 0.99 12.20 18.02
CA ALA A 146 -0.01 12.82 17.17
C ALA A 146 0.51 14.01 16.36
N GLY A 147 1.52 14.72 16.90
CA GLY A 147 2.19 15.85 16.26
C GLY A 147 3.33 15.45 15.31
N ARG A 148 3.67 14.17 15.21
CA ARG A 148 4.78 13.63 14.41
C ARG A 148 6.13 14.28 14.74
N GLN A 149 6.37 14.56 16.00
CA GLN A 149 7.61 15.18 16.48
C GLN A 149 8.71 14.15 16.69
N TRP A 150 8.37 12.94 17.08
CA TRP A 150 9.30 11.83 17.27
C TRP A 150 8.72 10.52 16.69
N ARG A 151 9.59 9.54 16.49
CA ARG A 151 9.24 8.24 15.96
C ARG A 151 10.13 7.15 16.55
N LEU A 152 9.52 6.02 16.92
CA LEU A 152 10.18 4.79 17.28
C LEU A 152 9.86 3.72 16.23
N ASN A 153 10.86 2.98 15.79
CA ASN A 153 10.71 1.90 14.81
C ASN A 153 11.25 0.59 15.37
N GLY A 154 10.52 -0.49 15.11
CA GLY A 154 10.92 -1.84 15.49
C GLY A 154 10.46 -2.87 14.48
N SER A 155 11.03 -4.06 14.55
CA SER A 155 10.66 -5.20 13.72
C SER A 155 10.14 -6.32 14.60
N TRP A 156 8.94 -6.81 14.32
CA TRP A 156 8.25 -7.81 15.12
C TRP A 156 7.97 -9.08 14.31
N SER A 157 8.62 -10.18 14.68
CA SER A 157 8.36 -11.48 14.06
C SER A 157 7.24 -12.20 14.83
N TRP A 158 6.03 -12.19 14.27
CA TRP A 158 4.89 -12.89 14.85
C TRP A 158 4.69 -14.26 14.18
N PRO A 159 4.44 -15.35 14.93
CA PRO A 159 4.21 -15.47 16.38
C PRO A 159 5.45 -15.81 17.23
N GLU A 160 6.63 -15.80 16.65
CA GLU A 160 7.88 -16.21 17.33
C GLU A 160 8.17 -15.33 18.56
N GLN A 161 7.89 -14.04 18.44
CA GLN A 161 8.03 -13.05 19.51
C GLN A 161 6.66 -12.64 20.04
N LYS A 162 6.42 -12.83 21.35
CA LYS A 162 5.18 -12.35 21.98
C LYS A 162 5.26 -10.90 22.43
N THR A 163 6.46 -10.37 22.59
CA THR A 163 6.75 -9.02 23.02
C THR A 163 7.88 -8.46 22.16
N ILE A 164 7.81 -7.18 21.86
CA ILE A 164 8.88 -6.44 21.20
C ILE A 164 9.24 -5.24 22.08
N ASP A 165 10.53 -5.00 22.25
CA ASP A 165 11.09 -3.80 22.85
C ASP A 165 11.67 -2.93 21.75
N ILE A 166 11.17 -1.70 21.66
CA ILE A 166 11.53 -0.72 20.65
C ILE A 166 12.31 0.39 21.35
N GLN A 167 13.55 0.57 20.97
CA GLN A 167 14.40 1.64 21.48
C GLN A 167 14.69 2.65 20.37
N ALA A 168 14.85 3.91 20.75
CA ALA A 168 15.33 4.90 19.82
C ALA A 168 16.74 4.51 19.36
N LEU A 169 16.96 4.52 18.04
CA LEU A 169 18.26 4.21 17.45
C LEU A 169 19.23 5.33 17.76
N ASN A 170 20.22 5.06 18.61
CA ASN A 170 21.40 5.88 18.73
C ASN A 170 22.31 5.58 17.52
N GLN A 171 22.28 6.45 16.51
CA GLN A 171 23.28 6.46 15.44
C GLN A 171 24.43 7.38 15.79
#